data_3da7910a9170479e538529e705f778ef
#
_entry.id   3da7910a9170479e538529e705f778ef
#
_cell.length_a   1.000
_cell.length_b   1.000
_cell.length_c   1.000
_cell.angle_alpha   90.00
_cell.angle_beta   90.00
_cell.angle_gamma   90.00
#
_symmetry.space_group_name_H-M   'P 1'
#
loop_
_entity.id
_entity.type
_entity.pdbx_description
1 polymer ?
#
loop_
_entity_poly.entity_id
_entity_poly.type
_entity_poly.pdbx_seq_one_letter_code
_entity_poly.pdbx_strand_id
1 'polypeptide(L)'
;MILSRSLARIGRHLLLGAAALAALAAVPAQATMVRLHTVLGPVDIDLLDAEAPLTVANFLGYVRSGAYANSFIHRSMPGFVIQGGGYTWSDANGAIKVPAGPAVKNEFSSTRSNVRGTIAMAKVGGNPDSATTEWFFNLADNASNLDNQNGGFTVFGRVTAPGMAVVDRIAALRVVDADPRYADALDNMPVMVMPTTAWRRENFVMIDKAAELPARESQTESDRVFNYIEALYPQYAAPASPSSATFDGYYYRYYAATNAYLGSKNGQLYYLVPSLSPDIQPLGSLTEWLAAAQMAGY
;
A
#
# COMPACT_ATOMS: atom_id res chain seq x y z
N MET A 1 -62.52 45.71 48.02
CA MET A 1 -63.19 45.09 46.86
C MET A 1 -62.41 45.53 45.64
N ILE A 2 -61.62 44.71 45.11
CA ILE A 2 -60.86 44.66 43.87
C ILE A 2 -59.53 43.94 44.15
N LEU A 3 -59.55 42.65 44.05
CA LEU A 3 -58.36 41.78 44.00
C LEU A 3 -58.64 40.80 42.87
N SER A 4 -57.68 40.56 42.10
CA SER A 4 -57.52 39.52 41.09
C SER A 4 -57.40 40.03 39.65
N ARG A 5 -56.19 40.00 39.16
CA ARG A 5 -55.77 39.67 37.78
C ARG A 5 -54.28 39.98 37.60
N SER A 6 -53.42 39.07 38.02
CA SER A 6 -52.00 39.10 37.63
C SER A 6 -51.33 37.76 37.93
N LEU A 7 -51.68 36.73 37.25
CA LEU A 7 -50.99 35.45 37.29
C LEU A 7 -51.26 34.64 36.01
N ALA A 8 -50.87 35.13 34.86
CA ALA A 8 -50.92 34.34 33.63
C ALA A 8 -49.97 34.95 32.55
N ARG A 9 -48.71 35.13 32.83
CA ARG A 9 -47.72 35.54 31.81
C ARG A 9 -46.28 35.11 32.14
N ILE A 10 -46.05 34.03 32.85
CA ILE A 10 -44.74 33.43 33.04
C ILE A 10 -44.86 31.96 32.72
N GLY A 11 -44.66 31.57 31.50
CA GLY A 11 -44.75 30.18 31.12
C GLY A 11 -44.57 29.90 29.63
N ARG A 12 -43.88 30.75 28.88
CA ARG A 12 -43.78 30.55 27.44
C ARG A 12 -42.42 30.83 26.79
N HIS A 13 -41.36 30.92 27.56
CA HIS A 13 -40.00 31.16 27.03
C HIS A 13 -38.93 30.19 27.51
N LEU A 14 -39.28 28.96 27.85
CA LEU A 14 -38.30 27.95 28.34
C LEU A 14 -38.44 26.60 27.59
N LEU A 15 -38.55 26.61 26.28
CA LEU A 15 -38.50 25.39 25.46
C LEU A 15 -37.99 25.67 24.02
N LEU A 16 -37.00 26.54 23.86
CA LEU A 16 -36.30 26.76 22.60
C LEU A 16 -34.78 26.84 22.82
N GLY A 17 -34.25 25.87 23.55
CA GLY A 17 -32.83 25.81 23.82
C GLY A 17 -32.39 24.41 24.14
N ALA A 18 -32.20 23.56 23.18
CA ALA A 18 -31.32 22.38 23.22
C ALA A 18 -31.67 21.39 22.11
N ALA A 19 -31.55 21.79 20.88
CA ALA A 19 -31.43 20.84 19.76
C ALA A 19 -30.38 21.36 18.78
N ALA A 20 -29.24 21.80 19.32
CA ALA A 20 -28.00 21.77 18.57
C ALA A 20 -27.53 20.32 18.59
N LEU A 21 -28.17 19.45 17.77
CA LEU A 21 -27.53 18.21 17.35
C LEU A 21 -26.21 18.62 16.70
N ALA A 22 -25.11 18.39 17.41
CA ALA A 22 -23.80 18.32 16.80
C ALA A 22 -23.90 17.23 15.73
N ALA A 23 -24.17 17.62 14.50
CA ALA A 23 -23.79 16.82 13.35
C ALA A 23 -22.26 16.73 13.45
N LEU A 24 -21.76 15.69 14.14
CA LEU A 24 -20.43 15.18 13.90
C LEU A 24 -20.42 14.87 12.40
N ALA A 25 -19.93 15.80 11.60
CA ALA A 25 -19.53 15.51 10.25
C ALA A 25 -18.56 14.32 10.41
N ALA A 26 -19.01 13.13 10.06
CA ALA A 26 -18.11 11.99 9.91
C ALA A 26 -17.12 12.44 8.84
N VAL A 27 -15.92 12.85 9.27
CA VAL A 27 -14.80 13.04 8.37
C VAL A 27 -14.68 11.69 7.68
N PRO A 28 -14.80 11.61 6.35
CA PRO A 28 -14.65 10.33 5.67
C PRO A 28 -13.31 9.76 6.13
N ALA A 29 -13.34 8.56 6.68
CA ALA A 29 -12.13 7.87 7.07
C ALA A 29 -11.29 7.76 5.79
N GLN A 30 -10.18 8.49 5.75
CA GLN A 30 -9.35 8.53 4.56
C GLN A 30 -8.62 7.21 4.46
N ALA A 31 -8.57 6.66 3.25
CA ALA A 31 -7.92 5.40 2.97
C ALA A 31 -6.44 5.48 3.40
N THR A 32 -6.02 4.55 4.26
CA THR A 32 -4.63 4.40 4.64
C THR A 32 -3.84 3.90 3.42
N MET A 33 -2.75 4.57 3.08
CA MET A 33 -1.88 4.13 2.00
C MET A 33 -0.65 3.40 2.57
N VAL A 34 -0.36 2.22 2.02
CA VAL A 34 0.83 1.44 2.36
C VAL A 34 1.73 1.30 1.12
N ARG A 35 3.02 1.51 1.30
CA ARG A 35 4.06 1.26 0.29
C ARG A 35 4.83 -0.01 0.62
N LEU A 36 4.87 -0.95 -0.33
CA LEU A 36 5.82 -2.05 -0.35
C LEU A 36 7.05 -1.61 -1.16
N HIS A 37 8.21 -1.52 -0.52
CA HIS A 37 9.48 -1.22 -1.18
C HIS A 37 10.05 -2.52 -1.76
N THR A 38 9.79 -2.78 -3.03
CA THR A 38 10.32 -3.98 -3.71
C THR A 38 11.61 -3.65 -4.46
N VAL A 39 12.40 -4.68 -4.77
CA VAL A 39 13.61 -4.54 -5.59
C VAL A 39 13.31 -4.09 -7.03
N LEU A 40 12.07 -4.20 -7.49
CA LEU A 40 11.60 -3.73 -8.80
C LEU A 40 10.93 -2.36 -8.74
N GLY A 41 10.80 -1.77 -7.56
CA GLY A 41 10.19 -0.47 -7.32
C GLY A 41 9.06 -0.51 -6.29
N PRO A 42 8.54 0.64 -5.92
CA PRO A 42 7.47 0.74 -4.93
C PRO A 42 6.13 0.23 -5.49
N VAL A 43 5.38 -0.47 -4.65
CA VAL A 43 3.98 -0.81 -4.89
C VAL A 43 3.15 -0.12 -3.82
N ASP A 44 2.40 0.90 -4.22
CA ASP A 44 1.52 1.65 -3.34
C ASP A 44 0.11 1.09 -3.39
N ILE A 45 -0.49 0.96 -2.22
CA ILE A 45 -1.77 0.31 -1.99
C ILE A 45 -2.66 1.23 -1.18
N ASP A 46 -3.80 1.62 -1.73
CA ASP A 46 -4.89 2.26 -1.00
C ASP A 46 -5.70 1.18 -0.26
N LEU A 47 -5.76 1.24 1.05
CA LEU A 47 -6.50 0.29 1.88
C LEU A 47 -7.99 0.68 1.97
N LEU A 48 -8.83 -0.31 2.13
CA LEU A 48 -10.29 -0.16 2.26
C LEU A 48 -10.68 -0.21 3.75
N ASP A 49 -10.22 0.80 4.51
CA ASP A 49 -10.34 0.85 5.98
C ASP A 49 -11.78 0.72 6.47
N ALA A 50 -12.72 1.36 5.79
CA ALA A 50 -14.13 1.33 6.17
C ALA A 50 -14.83 0.03 5.78
N GLU A 51 -14.42 -0.58 4.65
CA GLU A 51 -15.10 -1.72 4.05
C GLU A 51 -14.58 -3.08 4.53
N ALA A 52 -13.30 -3.14 4.97
CA ALA A 52 -12.66 -4.36 5.48
C ALA A 52 -11.81 -4.06 6.73
N PRO A 53 -12.39 -3.47 7.79
CA PRO A 53 -11.63 -2.93 8.92
C PRO A 53 -10.81 -3.97 9.69
N LEU A 54 -11.30 -5.20 9.86
CA LEU A 54 -10.55 -6.24 10.56
C LEU A 54 -9.36 -6.71 9.74
N THR A 55 -9.55 -6.88 8.44
CA THR A 55 -8.49 -7.29 7.50
C THR A 55 -7.44 -6.22 7.35
N VAL A 56 -7.84 -4.95 7.21
CA VAL A 56 -6.93 -3.81 7.18
C VAL A 56 -6.13 -3.71 8.48
N ALA A 57 -6.78 -3.79 9.64
CA ALA A 57 -6.09 -3.76 10.93
C ALA A 57 -5.07 -4.89 11.08
N ASN A 58 -5.39 -6.11 10.63
CA ASN A 58 -4.47 -7.24 10.62
C ASN A 58 -3.26 -6.96 9.72
N PHE A 59 -3.47 -6.54 8.48
CA PHE A 59 -2.39 -6.22 7.55
C PHE A 59 -1.49 -5.11 8.08
N LEU A 60 -2.06 -4.01 8.60
CA LEU A 60 -1.32 -2.91 9.21
C LEU A 60 -0.54 -3.35 10.46
N GLY A 61 -1.03 -4.31 11.21
CA GLY A 61 -0.30 -4.90 12.34
C GLY A 61 1.05 -5.50 11.89
N TYR A 62 1.09 -6.22 10.77
CA TYR A 62 2.33 -6.76 10.19
C TYR A 62 3.21 -5.68 9.56
N VAL A 63 2.61 -4.66 8.93
CA VAL A 63 3.36 -3.50 8.40
C VAL A 63 4.06 -2.76 9.53
N ARG A 64 3.34 -2.40 10.60
CA ARG A 64 3.83 -1.63 11.75
C ARG A 64 4.88 -2.38 12.57
N SER A 65 4.73 -3.68 12.71
CA SER A 65 5.72 -4.52 13.40
C SER A 65 6.98 -4.77 12.57
N GLY A 66 7.00 -4.39 11.29
CA GLY A 66 8.11 -4.68 10.38
C GLY A 66 8.18 -6.16 9.93
N ALA A 67 7.13 -6.94 10.16
CA ALA A 67 7.10 -8.38 9.85
C ALA A 67 7.30 -8.68 8.35
N TYR A 68 6.98 -7.74 7.47
CA TYR A 68 7.20 -7.86 6.03
C TYR A 68 8.58 -7.36 5.57
N ALA A 69 9.43 -6.86 6.47
CA ALA A 69 10.81 -6.51 6.11
C ALA A 69 11.60 -7.76 5.72
N ASN A 70 12.34 -7.68 4.60
CA ASN A 70 13.06 -8.81 4.01
C ASN A 70 12.16 -10.01 3.63
N SER A 71 10.86 -9.78 3.45
CA SER A 71 9.98 -10.77 2.84
C SER A 71 10.15 -10.77 1.31
N PHE A 72 9.56 -11.75 0.63
CA PHE A 72 9.64 -11.84 -0.81
C PHE A 72 8.32 -12.35 -1.41
N ILE A 73 8.13 -12.07 -2.69
CA ILE A 73 7.05 -12.68 -3.46
C ILE A 73 7.42 -14.14 -3.67
N HIS A 74 6.70 -15.03 -3.02
CA HIS A 74 7.03 -16.46 -2.99
C HIS A 74 6.25 -17.29 -4.02
N ARG A 75 5.20 -16.69 -4.63
CA ARG A 75 4.39 -17.36 -5.66
C ARG A 75 3.93 -16.35 -6.71
N SER A 76 4.04 -16.75 -7.98
CA SER A 76 3.54 -16.00 -9.13
C SER A 76 2.84 -16.95 -10.10
N MET A 77 1.58 -16.66 -10.39
CA MET A 77 0.81 -17.35 -11.42
C MET A 77 0.36 -16.30 -12.45
N PRO A 78 1.11 -16.12 -13.54
CA PRO A 78 0.80 -15.13 -14.57
C PRO A 78 -0.65 -15.24 -15.07
N GLY A 79 -1.32 -14.11 -15.19
CA GLY A 79 -2.74 -14.06 -15.54
C GLY A 79 -3.72 -14.42 -14.42
N PHE A 80 -3.22 -14.71 -13.21
CA PHE A 80 -4.04 -15.00 -12.04
C PHE A 80 -3.65 -14.11 -10.85
N VAL A 81 -2.62 -14.47 -10.09
CA VAL A 81 -2.18 -13.72 -8.90
C VAL A 81 -0.66 -13.74 -8.72
N ILE A 82 -0.12 -12.77 -7.96
CA ILE A 82 1.16 -12.89 -7.26
C ILE A 82 0.93 -12.81 -5.76
N GLN A 83 1.65 -13.60 -4.97
CA GLN A 83 1.41 -13.77 -3.54
C GLN A 83 2.67 -13.51 -2.72
N GLY A 84 2.50 -12.78 -1.61
CA GLY A 84 3.56 -12.42 -0.67
C GLY A 84 3.11 -12.55 0.78
N GLY A 85 3.96 -12.09 1.71
CA GLY A 85 3.66 -12.06 3.15
C GLY A 85 3.82 -13.41 3.87
N GLY A 86 4.23 -14.47 3.19
CA GLY A 86 4.41 -15.80 3.80
C GLY A 86 5.80 -16.05 4.34
N TYR A 87 6.82 -15.48 3.70
CA TYR A 87 8.22 -15.82 3.99
C TYR A 87 9.12 -14.59 3.96
N THR A 88 10.12 -14.59 4.85
CA THR A 88 11.30 -13.72 4.83
C THR A 88 12.51 -14.51 4.38
N TRP A 89 13.56 -13.83 3.92
CA TRP A 89 14.81 -14.45 3.51
C TRP A 89 16.01 -13.87 4.27
N SER A 90 16.91 -14.76 4.68
CA SER A 90 18.28 -14.39 5.01
C SER A 90 19.25 -15.44 4.46
N ASP A 91 20.41 -15.02 3.98
CA ASP A 91 21.41 -15.95 3.42
C ASP A 91 21.95 -16.95 4.45
N ALA A 92 21.83 -16.63 5.75
CA ALA A 92 22.23 -17.52 6.85
C ALA A 92 21.22 -18.63 7.15
N ASN A 93 19.92 -18.33 7.04
CA ASN A 93 18.85 -19.24 7.49
C ASN A 93 17.92 -19.71 6.37
N GLY A 94 18.06 -19.16 5.16
CA GLY A 94 17.14 -19.44 4.05
C GLY A 94 15.78 -18.75 4.22
N ALA A 95 14.74 -19.38 3.67
CA ALA A 95 13.36 -18.90 3.80
C ALA A 95 12.77 -19.29 5.15
N ILE A 96 12.21 -18.32 5.87
CA ILE A 96 11.59 -18.47 7.18
C ILE A 96 10.17 -17.95 7.08
N LYS A 97 9.19 -18.71 7.61
CA LYS A 97 7.80 -18.24 7.65
C LYS A 97 7.69 -16.94 8.47
N VAL A 98 6.92 -15.98 7.97
CA VAL A 98 6.52 -14.82 8.74
C VAL A 98 5.69 -15.31 9.93
N PRO A 99 6.03 -14.93 11.18
CA PRO A 99 5.27 -15.36 12.35
C PRO A 99 3.81 -14.92 12.25
N ALA A 100 2.89 -15.88 12.25
CA ALA A 100 1.47 -15.60 12.15
C ALA A 100 0.87 -15.23 13.52
N GLY A 101 0.10 -14.15 13.55
CA GLY A 101 -0.80 -13.80 14.64
C GLY A 101 -2.13 -14.58 14.54
N PRO A 102 -3.14 -14.19 15.34
CA PRO A 102 -4.48 -14.75 15.26
C PRO A 102 -5.08 -14.58 13.84
N ALA A 103 -5.84 -15.57 13.41
CA ALA A 103 -6.55 -15.52 12.15
C ALA A 103 -7.67 -14.47 12.18
N VAL A 104 -7.96 -13.88 11.03
CA VAL A 104 -8.98 -12.83 10.87
C VAL A 104 -10.23 -13.41 10.26
N LYS A 105 -11.38 -13.01 10.80
CA LYS A 105 -12.68 -13.33 10.23
C LYS A 105 -12.78 -12.82 8.80
N ASN A 106 -13.37 -13.61 7.93
CA ASN A 106 -13.58 -13.25 6.54
C ASN A 106 -14.55 -12.07 6.40
N GLU A 107 -14.11 -11.01 5.71
CA GLU A 107 -14.91 -9.82 5.39
C GLU A 107 -15.21 -9.73 3.90
N PHE A 108 -15.27 -10.87 3.21
CA PHE A 108 -15.64 -10.89 1.80
C PHE A 108 -16.98 -10.19 1.55
N SER A 109 -17.06 -9.44 0.46
CA SER A 109 -18.30 -8.84 -0.03
C SER A 109 -18.34 -8.90 -1.55
N SER A 110 -19.47 -9.24 -2.11
CA SER A 110 -19.69 -9.26 -3.56
C SER A 110 -19.59 -7.86 -4.22
N THR A 111 -19.63 -6.79 -3.42
CA THR A 111 -19.38 -5.42 -3.91
C THR A 111 -17.89 -5.08 -4.03
N ARG A 112 -17.00 -5.96 -3.53
CA ARG A 112 -15.56 -5.85 -3.57
C ARG A 112 -14.96 -7.11 -4.18
N SER A 113 -15.20 -7.30 -5.46
CA SER A 113 -14.76 -8.47 -6.22
C SER A 113 -13.24 -8.51 -6.40
N ASN A 114 -12.71 -9.72 -6.53
CA ASN A 114 -11.31 -10.01 -6.82
C ASN A 114 -10.97 -9.70 -8.29
N VAL A 115 -10.99 -8.41 -8.65
CA VAL A 115 -10.65 -7.93 -10.00
C VAL A 115 -9.20 -7.46 -10.07
N ARG A 116 -8.66 -7.33 -11.29
CA ARG A 116 -7.29 -6.84 -11.51
C ARG A 116 -7.00 -5.56 -10.70
N GLY A 117 -5.84 -5.54 -10.05
CA GLY A 117 -5.35 -4.40 -9.26
C GLY A 117 -5.85 -4.37 -7.82
N THR A 118 -6.60 -5.37 -7.38
CA THR A 118 -6.96 -5.49 -5.97
C THR A 118 -5.95 -6.36 -5.21
N ILE A 119 -5.81 -6.09 -3.89
CA ILE A 119 -5.12 -6.95 -2.94
C ILE A 119 -6.14 -7.67 -2.06
N ALA A 120 -5.94 -8.97 -1.85
CA ALA A 120 -6.80 -9.80 -1.01
C ALA A 120 -5.99 -10.74 -0.11
N MET A 121 -6.62 -11.22 0.98
CA MET A 121 -5.98 -12.15 1.91
C MET A 121 -6.00 -13.58 1.38
N ALA A 122 -4.86 -14.25 1.43
CA ALA A 122 -4.78 -15.68 1.24
C ALA A 122 -5.31 -16.44 2.48
N LYS A 123 -5.85 -17.64 2.26
CA LYS A 123 -6.48 -18.46 3.29
C LYS A 123 -6.16 -19.94 3.10
N VAL A 124 -6.26 -20.69 4.17
CA VAL A 124 -6.20 -22.16 4.12
C VAL A 124 -7.47 -22.69 3.44
N GLY A 125 -7.32 -23.64 2.53
CA GLY A 125 -8.44 -24.27 1.84
C GLY A 125 -9.44 -24.90 2.81
N GLY A 126 -10.74 -24.66 2.58
CA GLY A 126 -11.82 -25.18 3.42
C GLY A 126 -12.03 -24.41 4.73
N ASN A 127 -11.26 -23.34 5.02
CA ASN A 127 -11.44 -22.50 6.21
C ASN A 127 -11.52 -21.02 5.82
N PRO A 128 -12.72 -20.45 5.70
CA PRO A 128 -12.91 -19.04 5.32
C PRO A 128 -12.26 -18.04 6.28
N ASP A 129 -12.18 -18.36 7.57
CA ASP A 129 -11.71 -17.48 8.65
C ASP A 129 -10.25 -17.79 9.05
N SER A 130 -9.39 -18.17 8.09
CA SER A 130 -8.00 -18.60 8.33
C SER A 130 -6.94 -17.60 7.86
N ALA A 131 -7.32 -16.42 7.39
CA ALA A 131 -6.37 -15.41 6.92
C ALA A 131 -5.46 -14.93 8.07
N THR A 132 -4.13 -14.85 7.80
CA THR A 132 -3.15 -14.36 8.77
C THR A 132 -2.19 -13.36 8.13
N THR A 133 -1.03 -13.81 7.63
CA THR A 133 0.04 -12.96 7.09
C THR A 133 0.01 -12.82 5.58
N GLU A 134 -0.49 -13.83 4.86
CA GLU A 134 -0.33 -13.92 3.42
C GLU A 134 -1.43 -13.17 2.66
N TRP A 135 -1.02 -12.48 1.63
CA TRP A 135 -1.87 -11.71 0.73
C TRP A 135 -1.45 -11.93 -0.73
N PHE A 136 -2.34 -11.57 -1.66
CA PHE A 136 -2.05 -11.64 -3.08
C PHE A 136 -2.60 -10.43 -3.83
N PHE A 137 -1.93 -10.08 -4.94
CA PHE A 137 -2.45 -9.13 -5.93
C PHE A 137 -3.13 -9.87 -7.06
N ASN A 138 -4.31 -9.41 -7.46
CA ASN A 138 -5.03 -9.91 -8.61
C ASN A 138 -4.44 -9.33 -9.91
N LEU A 139 -3.99 -10.20 -10.81
CA LEU A 139 -3.42 -9.84 -12.12
C LEU A 139 -4.48 -9.76 -13.23
N ALA A 140 -5.65 -10.33 -12.99
CA ALA A 140 -6.79 -10.36 -13.90
C ALA A 140 -8.10 -10.21 -13.13
N ASP A 141 -9.23 -10.22 -13.83
CA ASP A 141 -10.53 -10.42 -13.21
C ASP A 141 -10.68 -11.88 -12.79
N ASN A 142 -10.57 -12.12 -11.49
CA ASN A 142 -10.66 -13.42 -10.86
C ASN A 142 -11.98 -13.64 -10.10
N ALA A 143 -12.97 -12.74 -10.27
CA ALA A 143 -14.23 -12.76 -9.53
C ALA A 143 -14.98 -14.11 -9.68
N SER A 144 -15.02 -14.65 -10.89
CA SER A 144 -15.68 -15.93 -11.15
C SER A 144 -15.13 -17.10 -10.34
N ASN A 145 -13.86 -17.02 -9.95
CA ASN A 145 -13.16 -18.03 -9.14
C ASN A 145 -13.12 -17.59 -7.66
N LEU A 146 -12.42 -16.50 -7.34
CA LEU A 146 -12.05 -16.15 -5.97
C LEU A 146 -13.22 -15.58 -5.14
N ASP A 147 -14.28 -15.10 -5.75
CA ASP A 147 -15.46 -14.65 -5.03
C ASP A 147 -16.37 -15.82 -4.63
N ASN A 148 -16.27 -16.96 -5.30
CA ASN A 148 -17.19 -18.07 -5.17
C ASN A 148 -16.67 -19.29 -4.41
N GLN A 149 -15.38 -19.32 -4.07
CA GLN A 149 -14.78 -20.44 -3.32
C GLN A 149 -14.31 -20.02 -1.93
N ASN A 150 -14.28 -20.98 -0.99
CA ASN A 150 -13.81 -20.78 0.38
C ASN A 150 -14.45 -19.59 1.09
N GLY A 151 -15.72 -19.28 0.83
CA GLY A 151 -16.45 -18.16 1.37
C GLY A 151 -16.07 -16.79 0.76
N GLY A 152 -15.43 -16.77 -0.41
CA GLY A 152 -14.89 -15.57 -1.08
C GLY A 152 -13.62 -15.04 -0.41
N PHE A 153 -12.70 -14.47 -1.17
CA PHE A 153 -11.46 -13.90 -0.65
C PHE A 153 -11.63 -12.40 -0.40
N THR A 154 -11.34 -11.95 0.83
CA THR A 154 -11.51 -10.54 1.24
C THR A 154 -10.56 -9.64 0.49
N VAL A 155 -11.08 -8.84 -0.43
CA VAL A 155 -10.38 -7.68 -0.99
C VAL A 155 -10.36 -6.58 0.07
N PHE A 156 -9.17 -6.07 0.39
CA PHE A 156 -8.97 -5.05 1.43
C PHE A 156 -8.15 -3.83 0.97
N GLY A 157 -7.81 -3.76 -0.31
CA GLY A 157 -7.10 -2.62 -0.88
C GLY A 157 -7.04 -2.64 -2.41
N ARG A 158 -6.52 -1.55 -2.98
CA ARG A 158 -6.28 -1.36 -4.41
C ARG A 158 -4.88 -0.85 -4.65
N VAL A 159 -4.21 -1.44 -5.60
CA VAL A 159 -2.88 -1.00 -6.05
C VAL A 159 -3.04 0.23 -6.95
N THR A 160 -2.22 1.27 -6.74
CA THR A 160 -2.18 2.44 -7.61
C THR A 160 -1.71 2.08 -9.03
N ALA A 161 -2.02 2.91 -10.01
CA ALA A 161 -1.64 2.64 -11.41
C ALA A 161 -0.12 2.43 -11.60
N PRO A 162 0.79 3.25 -11.03
CA PRO A 162 2.23 2.99 -11.09
C PRO A 162 2.65 1.72 -10.35
N GLY A 163 2.03 1.44 -9.19
CA GLY A 163 2.24 0.19 -8.44
C GLY A 163 1.90 -1.04 -9.27
N MET A 164 0.80 -0.98 -10.06
CA MET A 164 0.43 -2.07 -10.97
C MET A 164 1.47 -2.31 -12.06
N ALA A 165 2.16 -1.28 -12.55
CA ALA A 165 3.27 -1.47 -13.50
C ALA A 165 4.44 -2.24 -12.86
N VAL A 166 4.69 -2.09 -11.56
CA VAL A 166 5.66 -2.92 -10.81
C VAL A 166 5.16 -4.35 -10.67
N VAL A 167 3.90 -4.52 -10.26
CA VAL A 167 3.24 -5.83 -10.12
C VAL A 167 3.30 -6.62 -11.43
N ASP A 168 3.05 -5.96 -12.57
CA ASP A 168 3.13 -6.58 -13.89
C ASP A 168 4.57 -7.01 -14.25
N ARG A 169 5.58 -6.21 -13.90
CA ARG A 169 6.98 -6.60 -14.09
C ARG A 169 7.34 -7.82 -13.25
N ILE A 170 6.84 -7.90 -12.02
CA ILE A 170 7.02 -9.10 -11.17
C ILE A 170 6.36 -10.32 -11.82
N ALA A 171 5.14 -10.18 -12.30
CA ALA A 171 4.39 -11.25 -12.95
C ALA A 171 5.02 -11.74 -14.27
N ALA A 172 5.81 -10.89 -14.93
CA ALA A 172 6.52 -11.21 -16.17
C ALA A 172 7.86 -11.96 -15.94
N LEU A 173 8.31 -12.06 -14.68
CA LEU A 173 9.55 -12.78 -14.37
C LEU A 173 9.42 -14.28 -14.64
N ARG A 174 10.57 -14.91 -14.84
CA ARG A 174 10.64 -16.36 -14.88
C ARG A 174 10.19 -16.96 -13.56
N VAL A 175 9.32 -17.97 -13.64
CA VAL A 175 8.83 -18.71 -12.48
C VAL A 175 9.54 -20.06 -12.44
N VAL A 176 9.90 -20.49 -11.24
CA VAL A 176 10.59 -21.75 -11.00
C VAL A 176 10.01 -22.48 -9.78
N ASP A 177 10.19 -23.78 -9.74
CA ASP A 177 10.06 -24.61 -8.57
C ASP A 177 11.38 -24.50 -7.79
N ALA A 178 11.35 -23.79 -6.66
CA ALA A 178 12.59 -23.31 -6.06
C ALA A 178 13.18 -24.23 -5.01
N ASP A 179 12.36 -24.89 -4.21
CA ASP A 179 12.89 -25.68 -3.10
C ASP A 179 11.90 -26.75 -2.61
N PRO A 180 12.20 -28.02 -2.85
CA PRO A 180 11.34 -29.14 -2.44
C PRO A 180 11.17 -29.28 -0.92
N ARG A 181 12.02 -28.57 -0.10
CA ARG A 181 11.87 -28.56 1.37
C ARG A 181 10.65 -27.76 1.85
N TYR A 182 10.14 -26.86 1.02
CA TYR A 182 9.00 -26.02 1.37
C TYR A 182 7.69 -26.51 0.77
N ALA A 183 7.67 -27.75 0.19
CA ALA A 183 6.52 -28.37 -0.45
C ALA A 183 5.64 -27.32 -1.16
N ASP A 184 4.96 -27.51 -2.15
CA ASP A 184 4.05 -26.63 -2.91
C ASP A 184 4.07 -25.10 -2.69
N ALA A 185 4.72 -24.61 -1.59
CA ALA A 185 4.72 -23.20 -1.21
C ALA A 185 5.65 -22.33 -2.07
N LEU A 186 6.71 -22.93 -2.65
CA LEU A 186 7.67 -22.23 -3.53
C LEU A 186 7.71 -22.82 -4.94
N ASP A 187 6.68 -23.56 -5.36
CA ASP A 187 6.61 -24.24 -6.66
C ASP A 187 6.44 -23.29 -7.84
N ASN A 188 5.98 -22.07 -7.59
CA ASN A 188 5.75 -21.06 -8.62
C ASN A 188 6.44 -19.76 -8.23
N MET A 189 7.69 -19.82 -7.79
CA MET A 189 8.42 -18.67 -7.29
C MET A 189 8.99 -17.81 -8.43
N PRO A 190 8.68 -16.50 -8.49
CA PRO A 190 9.30 -15.59 -9.47
C PRO A 190 10.74 -15.31 -9.06
N VAL A 191 11.67 -15.36 -10.03
CA VAL A 191 13.09 -15.14 -9.79
C VAL A 191 13.63 -13.95 -10.56
N MET A 192 14.44 -13.12 -9.88
CA MET A 192 15.19 -12.03 -10.49
C MET A 192 16.35 -12.55 -11.33
N VAL A 193 17.11 -13.48 -10.75
CA VAL A 193 18.26 -14.13 -11.37
C VAL A 193 18.31 -15.57 -10.89
N MET A 194 18.61 -16.51 -11.79
CA MET A 194 18.79 -17.91 -11.41
C MET A 194 20.04 -18.07 -10.53
N PRO A 195 19.96 -18.85 -9.44
CA PRO A 195 21.14 -19.17 -8.64
C PRO A 195 22.17 -19.98 -9.44
N THR A 196 23.43 -19.68 -9.24
CA THR A 196 24.53 -20.48 -9.85
C THR A 196 24.96 -21.65 -8.99
N THR A 197 24.90 -21.51 -7.67
CA THR A 197 25.32 -22.54 -6.70
C THR A 197 24.31 -22.68 -5.56
N ALA A 198 23.92 -21.58 -4.93
CA ALA A 198 23.00 -21.56 -3.81
C ALA A 198 22.04 -20.37 -3.96
N TRP A 199 20.85 -20.48 -3.37
CA TRP A 199 19.91 -19.39 -3.28
C TRP A 199 20.48 -18.27 -2.40
N ARG A 200 20.34 -17.05 -2.88
CA ARG A 200 20.76 -15.81 -2.19
C ARG A 200 19.68 -14.75 -2.37
N ARG A 201 19.75 -13.70 -1.55
CA ARG A 201 18.82 -12.58 -1.57
C ARG A 201 18.56 -12.01 -2.99
N GLU A 202 19.59 -11.89 -3.82
CA GLU A 202 19.49 -11.35 -5.18
C GLU A 202 18.68 -12.22 -6.16
N ASN A 203 18.38 -13.45 -5.79
CA ASN A 203 17.58 -14.32 -6.64
C ASN A 203 16.07 -14.05 -6.49
N PHE A 204 15.65 -13.44 -5.38
CA PHE A 204 14.24 -13.28 -5.03
C PHE A 204 13.71 -11.88 -5.37
N VAL A 205 12.41 -11.78 -5.59
CA VAL A 205 11.69 -10.50 -5.62
C VAL A 205 11.48 -10.05 -4.18
N MET A 206 12.49 -9.39 -3.63
CA MET A 206 12.48 -8.96 -2.23
C MET A 206 11.54 -7.76 -2.01
N ILE A 207 10.92 -7.76 -0.84
CA ILE A 207 10.27 -6.61 -0.22
C ILE A 207 11.19 -6.17 0.92
N ASP A 208 11.95 -5.12 0.71
CA ASP A 208 12.90 -4.63 1.71
C ASP A 208 12.20 -4.09 2.95
N LYS A 209 11.03 -3.47 2.72
CA LYS A 209 10.23 -2.81 3.75
C LYS A 209 8.79 -2.65 3.29
N ALA A 210 7.85 -2.75 4.23
CA ALA A 210 6.50 -2.24 4.09
C ALA A 210 6.31 -1.07 5.06
N ALA A 211 5.70 0.03 4.63
CA ALA A 211 5.48 1.21 5.47
C ALA A 211 4.18 1.92 5.12
N GLU A 212 3.49 2.43 6.13
CA GLU A 212 2.41 3.38 5.90
C GLU A 212 3.01 4.68 5.35
N LEU A 213 2.39 5.22 4.32
CA LEU A 213 2.66 6.59 3.89
C LEU A 213 1.89 7.56 4.79
N PRO A 214 2.40 8.79 5.01
CA PRO A 214 1.64 9.82 5.71
C PRO A 214 0.27 9.99 5.09
N ALA A 215 -0.74 10.28 5.91
CA ALA A 215 -2.09 10.55 5.43
C ALA A 215 -2.07 11.65 4.35
N ARG A 216 -2.90 11.51 3.31
CA ARG A 216 -2.88 12.44 2.16
C ARG A 216 -3.05 13.90 2.58
N GLU A 217 -3.89 14.18 3.59
CA GLU A 217 -4.08 15.55 4.11
C GLU A 217 -2.84 16.12 4.79
N SER A 218 -1.97 15.26 5.31
CA SER A 218 -0.72 15.67 5.93
C SER A 218 0.45 15.77 4.95
N GLN A 219 0.27 15.26 3.72
CA GLN A 219 1.27 15.35 2.67
C GLN A 219 1.19 16.69 1.98
N THR A 220 2.34 17.33 1.79
CA THR A 220 2.42 18.49 0.90
C THR A 220 2.13 18.09 -0.56
N GLU A 221 1.78 19.05 -1.40
CA GLU A 221 1.64 18.81 -2.85
C GLU A 221 2.92 18.20 -3.43
N SER A 222 4.08 18.70 -2.96
CA SER A 222 5.38 18.15 -3.35
C SER A 222 5.57 16.70 -2.94
N ASP A 223 5.17 16.32 -1.71
CA ASP A 223 5.27 14.92 -1.25
C ASP A 223 4.43 13.97 -2.09
N ARG A 224 3.22 14.38 -2.42
CA ARG A 224 2.31 13.58 -3.27
C ARG A 224 2.90 13.37 -4.66
N VAL A 225 3.42 14.43 -5.26
CA VAL A 225 4.10 14.36 -6.56
C VAL A 225 5.39 13.53 -6.47
N PHE A 226 6.17 13.68 -5.41
CA PHE A 226 7.39 12.88 -5.20
C PHE A 226 7.07 11.39 -5.07
N ASN A 227 6.03 11.03 -4.31
CA ASN A 227 5.58 9.64 -4.21
C ASN A 227 5.19 9.06 -5.58
N TYR A 228 4.49 9.84 -6.39
CA TYR A 228 4.11 9.46 -7.75
C TYR A 228 5.31 9.28 -8.68
N ILE A 229 6.26 10.23 -8.66
CA ILE A 229 7.48 10.17 -9.49
C ILE A 229 8.36 8.99 -9.07
N GLU A 230 8.47 8.70 -7.77
CA GLU A 230 9.20 7.52 -7.27
C GLU A 230 8.63 6.22 -7.82
N ALA A 231 7.31 6.12 -7.91
CA ALA A 231 6.66 4.94 -8.48
C ALA A 231 6.82 4.85 -10.01
N LEU A 232 6.89 5.98 -10.71
CA LEU A 232 7.15 6.02 -12.16
C LEU A 232 8.60 5.67 -12.52
N TYR A 233 9.56 6.09 -11.67
CA TYR A 233 10.99 5.97 -11.93
C TYR A 233 11.71 5.21 -10.80
N PRO A 234 11.31 3.95 -10.54
CA PRO A 234 11.81 3.17 -9.42
C PRO A 234 13.33 2.93 -9.47
N GLN A 235 13.94 2.93 -10.67
CA GLN A 235 15.38 2.76 -10.85
C GLN A 235 16.21 3.85 -10.15
N TYR A 236 15.62 5.02 -9.85
CA TYR A 236 16.27 6.08 -9.11
C TYR A 236 15.89 6.14 -7.63
N ALA A 237 14.74 5.58 -7.27
CA ALA A 237 14.13 5.67 -5.94
C ALA A 237 14.26 4.41 -5.10
N ALA A 238 14.30 3.22 -5.72
CA ALA A 238 14.40 1.95 -5.01
C ALA A 238 15.87 1.63 -4.63
N PRO A 239 16.11 0.86 -3.55
CA PRO A 239 15.15 0.35 -2.56
C PRO A 239 15.00 1.26 -1.33
N ALA A 240 15.69 2.39 -1.28
CA ALA A 240 15.85 3.19 -0.07
C ALA A 240 14.61 4.02 0.29
N SER A 241 14.41 4.23 1.59
CA SER A 241 13.54 5.30 2.09
C SER A 241 14.27 6.64 1.88
N PRO A 242 13.74 7.58 1.09
CA PRO A 242 14.40 8.86 0.87
C PRO A 242 14.39 9.69 2.15
N SER A 243 15.38 10.54 2.33
CA SER A 243 15.36 11.60 3.31
C SER A 243 14.86 12.90 2.69
N SER A 244 13.93 13.59 3.36
CA SER A 244 13.44 14.91 2.93
C SER A 244 14.12 16.03 3.70
N ALA A 245 14.46 17.12 3.01
CA ALA A 245 15.04 18.31 3.61
C ALA A 245 14.70 19.57 2.80
N THR A 246 15.04 20.74 3.37
CA THR A 246 14.93 22.02 2.68
C THR A 246 16.31 22.68 2.63
N PHE A 247 16.70 23.13 1.46
CA PHE A 247 17.95 23.84 1.26
C PHE A 247 17.81 24.84 0.11
N ASP A 248 18.29 26.04 0.28
CA ASP A 248 18.22 27.14 -0.72
C ASP A 248 16.81 27.33 -1.34
N GLY A 249 15.78 27.20 -0.54
CA GLY A 249 14.38 27.32 -1.00
C GLY A 249 13.86 26.11 -1.78
N TYR A 250 14.65 25.07 -1.97
CA TYR A 250 14.17 23.79 -2.46
C TYR A 250 13.68 22.94 -1.29
N TYR A 251 12.47 22.40 -1.39
CA TYR A 251 12.06 21.22 -0.65
C TYR A 251 12.42 20.01 -1.50
N TYR A 252 13.21 19.05 -0.98
CA TYR A 252 13.73 17.94 -1.78
C TYR A 252 13.76 16.61 -1.03
N ARG A 253 13.82 15.53 -1.81
CA ARG A 253 14.15 14.17 -1.36
C ARG A 253 15.48 13.73 -1.95
N TYR A 254 16.29 13.10 -1.11
CA TYR A 254 17.56 12.50 -1.49
C TYR A 254 17.50 10.98 -1.47
N TYR A 255 17.95 10.35 -2.53
CA TYR A 255 17.96 8.91 -2.75
C TYR A 255 19.41 8.42 -2.70
N ALA A 256 19.86 7.94 -1.52
CA ALA A 256 21.26 7.63 -1.26
C ALA A 256 21.81 6.50 -2.16
N ALA A 257 20.99 5.51 -2.52
CA ALA A 257 21.42 4.38 -3.34
C ALA A 257 21.85 4.78 -4.76
N THR A 258 21.25 5.81 -5.32
CA THR A 258 21.51 6.29 -6.68
C THR A 258 22.17 7.66 -6.71
N ASN A 259 22.40 8.27 -5.55
CA ASN A 259 22.82 9.65 -5.40
C ASN A 259 21.95 10.63 -6.20
N ALA A 260 20.63 10.40 -6.21
CA ALA A 260 19.66 11.20 -6.94
C ALA A 260 18.91 12.14 -6.01
N TYR A 261 18.39 13.23 -6.57
CA TYR A 261 17.59 14.23 -5.86
C TYR A 261 16.34 14.55 -6.69
N LEU A 262 15.22 14.72 -6.02
CA LEU A 262 13.96 15.23 -6.56
C LEU A 262 13.53 16.40 -5.69
N GLY A 263 13.27 17.56 -6.28
CA GLY A 263 12.99 18.77 -5.52
C GLY A 263 11.90 19.64 -6.13
N SER A 264 11.33 20.50 -5.31
CA SER A 264 10.38 21.53 -5.73
C SER A 264 10.82 22.91 -5.20
N LYS A 265 10.67 23.94 -6.02
CA LYS A 265 10.91 25.34 -5.67
C LYS A 265 10.03 26.25 -6.51
N ASN A 266 9.32 27.18 -5.88
CA ASN A 266 8.48 28.17 -6.58
C ASN A 266 7.48 27.56 -7.56
N GLY A 267 6.81 26.46 -7.20
CA GLY A 267 5.82 25.80 -8.04
C GLY A 267 6.38 25.02 -9.24
N GLN A 268 7.70 24.81 -9.29
CA GLN A 268 8.38 24.01 -10.31
C GLN A 268 9.04 22.79 -9.66
N LEU A 269 9.13 21.71 -10.43
CA LEU A 269 9.84 20.49 -10.07
C LEU A 269 11.20 20.42 -10.76
N TYR A 270 12.14 19.79 -10.05
CA TYR A 270 13.52 19.64 -10.48
C TYR A 270 14.05 18.27 -10.09
N TYR A 271 15.01 17.77 -10.84
CA TYR A 271 15.77 16.60 -10.44
C TYR A 271 17.28 16.83 -10.65
N LEU A 272 18.07 16.06 -9.90
CA LEU A 272 19.51 15.99 -10.08
C LEU A 272 19.93 14.52 -9.94
N VAL A 273 20.58 14.01 -10.98
CA VAL A 273 21.21 12.68 -11.00
C VAL A 273 22.66 12.91 -11.45
N PRO A 274 23.62 13.08 -10.52
CA PRO A 274 25.00 13.48 -10.85
C PRO A 274 25.71 12.54 -11.85
N SER A 275 25.29 11.26 -11.90
CA SER A 275 25.80 10.30 -12.90
C SER A 275 25.32 10.57 -14.32
N LEU A 276 24.25 11.36 -14.53
CA LEU A 276 23.72 11.74 -15.83
C LEU A 276 24.09 13.17 -16.19
N SER A 277 23.98 14.09 -15.25
CA SER A 277 24.31 15.52 -15.41
C SER A 277 24.69 16.10 -14.06
N PRO A 278 25.73 16.97 -13.97
CA PRO A 278 26.08 17.68 -12.74
C PRO A 278 25.09 18.80 -12.40
N ASP A 279 24.24 19.21 -13.35
CA ASP A 279 23.33 20.34 -13.20
C ASP A 279 21.92 19.89 -12.82
N ILE A 280 21.26 20.73 -12.01
CA ILE A 280 19.83 20.57 -11.67
C ILE A 280 19.00 20.76 -12.94
N GLN A 281 18.16 19.79 -13.24
CA GLN A 281 17.31 19.77 -14.44
C GLN A 281 15.86 20.05 -14.07
N PRO A 282 15.12 20.88 -14.83
CA PRO A 282 13.69 21.08 -14.62
C PRO A 282 12.87 19.87 -15.08
N LEU A 283 11.84 19.52 -14.30
CA LEU A 283 10.82 18.51 -14.67
C LEU A 283 9.49 19.13 -15.11
N GLY A 284 9.29 20.42 -14.87
CA GLY A 284 8.07 21.15 -15.22
C GLY A 284 7.26 21.62 -14.01
N SER A 285 6.01 21.98 -14.24
CA SER A 285 5.13 22.57 -13.24
C SER A 285 4.70 21.56 -12.18
N LEU A 286 4.81 21.94 -10.88
CA LEU A 286 4.28 21.14 -9.76
C LEU A 286 2.78 20.90 -9.93
N THR A 287 2.02 21.88 -10.41
CA THR A 287 0.56 21.77 -10.59
C THR A 287 0.18 20.72 -11.62
N GLU A 288 0.89 20.66 -12.76
CA GLU A 288 0.65 19.64 -13.80
C GLU A 288 0.98 18.23 -13.29
N TRP A 289 2.10 18.08 -12.61
CA TRP A 289 2.49 16.83 -12.00
C TRP A 289 1.54 16.40 -10.87
N LEU A 290 1.01 17.35 -10.10
CA LEU A 290 0.01 17.08 -9.07
C LEU A 290 -1.30 16.56 -9.67
N ALA A 291 -1.76 17.13 -10.78
CA ALA A 291 -2.93 16.63 -11.48
C ALA A 291 -2.74 15.19 -11.97
N ALA A 292 -1.57 14.89 -12.52
CA ALA A 292 -1.24 13.51 -12.94
C ALA A 292 -1.16 12.55 -11.73
N ALA A 293 -0.56 12.98 -10.63
CA ALA A 293 -0.48 12.21 -9.39
C ALA A 293 -1.88 11.90 -8.83
N GLN A 294 -2.78 12.89 -8.81
CA GLN A 294 -4.17 12.72 -8.36
C GLN A 294 -4.94 11.71 -9.21
N MET A 295 -4.79 11.77 -10.55
CA MET A 295 -5.41 10.78 -11.46
C MET A 295 -4.87 9.37 -11.24
N ALA A 296 -3.64 9.24 -10.77
CA ALA A 296 -2.99 7.96 -10.47
C ALA A 296 -3.25 7.44 -9.06
N GLY A 297 -4.01 8.19 -8.21
CA GLY A 297 -4.35 7.78 -6.85
C GLY A 297 -3.41 8.31 -5.75
N TYR A 298 -2.62 9.36 -6.05
CA TYR A 298 -1.71 10.00 -5.07
C TYR A 298 -2.23 11.30 -4.50
#